data_ec322b5c978e5d00db4c53f17dddadf9
#
_entry.id   ec322b5c978e5d00db4c53f17dddadf9
#
_cell.length_a   1.000
_cell.length_b   1.000
_cell.length_c   1.000
_cell.angle_alpha   90.00
_cell.angle_beta   90.00
_cell.angle_gamma   90.00
#
_symmetry.space_group_name_H-M   'P 1'
#
loop_
_entity.id
_entity.type
_entity.pdbx_description
1 polymer ?
#
loop_
_entity_poly.entity_id
_entity_poly.type
_entity_poly.pdbx_seq_one_letter_code
_entity_poly.pdbx_strand_id
1 'polypeptide(L)'
;MNTKISNTIKFLSADMVQKANSGHPGAPMGLSDIMSVLMKFIKHNPKNPKWLNRDRLVFSGGHASALVYSYLYLSGYDLSLDDLKNFRQLHSRTPGHPEITTNGVEIATGPLGQGIANAVGFALASKYAANLLNDEKTKVIDHKVYCFCGDGDLEEGISYEACALAGFHKLDNLVIIYDSNNITIEGSTNLAWNEDVKARFEAQGFEVARIDGHDFTQIEFALSEAKNKTKPYLIIANTKIAKGALELENTSKSHGAPLGEELIQRAKKEAGFDPDKHFFVSEDVLFQTRAAVEKGDLEEALWKKSLESLTSEKKELLNSLLNPDFSKVEYPDFSGQKLATRDSNGKIINAISKAVPSFLGGSADLAPSNKTTLNDAGTFPDGKNIHFGIREHAMAAINNAIARYGLFVPFSATFFIFSDYLKNSARMAALMKLKHFFIFTHDSI
;
A
#
# COMPACT_ATOMS: atom_id res chain seq x y z
N MET A 1 2.91 23.21 -15.78
CA MET A 1 1.81 22.21 -15.76
C MET A 1 1.70 21.53 -14.40
N ASN A 2 2.78 21.04 -13.80
CA ASN A 2 2.73 20.39 -12.44
C ASN A 2 2.02 21.28 -11.41
N THR A 3 2.33 22.56 -11.32
CA THR A 3 1.67 23.52 -10.40
C THR A 3 0.15 23.54 -10.60
N LYS A 4 -0.33 23.50 -11.86
CA LYS A 4 -1.77 23.53 -12.14
C LYS A 4 -2.45 22.23 -11.73
N ILE A 5 -1.81 21.08 -11.99
CA ILE A 5 -2.30 19.77 -11.54
C ILE A 5 -2.31 19.71 -10.01
N SER A 6 -1.21 20.12 -9.36
CA SER A 6 -1.12 20.16 -7.91
C SER A 6 -2.22 21.03 -7.28
N ASN A 7 -2.41 22.25 -7.78
CA ASN A 7 -3.46 23.13 -7.27
C ASN A 7 -4.88 22.55 -7.52
N THR A 8 -5.08 21.85 -8.63
CA THR A 8 -6.35 21.14 -8.89
C THR A 8 -6.57 20.05 -7.83
N ILE A 9 -5.56 19.26 -7.49
CA ILE A 9 -5.63 18.24 -6.42
C ILE A 9 -5.93 18.89 -5.06
N LYS A 10 -5.25 20.00 -4.73
CA LYS A 10 -5.46 20.77 -3.49
C LYS A 10 -6.92 21.18 -3.34
N PHE A 11 -7.46 21.83 -4.37
CA PHE A 11 -8.81 22.39 -4.29
C PHE A 11 -9.90 21.33 -4.42
N LEU A 12 -9.71 20.26 -5.18
CA LEU A 12 -10.62 19.11 -5.15
C LEU A 12 -10.69 18.50 -3.75
N SER A 13 -9.52 18.35 -3.08
CA SER A 13 -9.45 17.80 -1.73
C SER A 13 -10.10 18.73 -0.69
N ALA A 14 -9.84 20.04 -0.79
CA ALA A 14 -10.45 21.04 0.09
C ALA A 14 -11.98 21.10 -0.11
N ASP A 15 -12.45 21.11 -1.37
CA ASP A 15 -13.88 21.15 -1.71
C ASP A 15 -14.62 19.88 -1.21
N MET A 16 -14.00 18.68 -1.32
CA MET A 16 -14.56 17.45 -0.76
C MET A 16 -14.77 17.55 0.76
N VAL A 17 -13.73 17.96 1.48
CA VAL A 17 -13.77 18.08 2.94
C VAL A 17 -14.75 19.16 3.37
N GLN A 18 -14.75 20.32 2.70
CA GLN A 18 -15.64 21.43 3.00
C GLN A 18 -17.09 21.04 2.77
N LYS A 19 -17.42 20.43 1.62
CA LYS A 19 -18.78 20.01 1.32
C LYS A 19 -19.29 18.95 2.30
N ALA A 20 -18.45 17.99 2.67
CA ALA A 20 -18.79 16.96 3.65
C ALA A 20 -18.87 17.50 5.09
N ASN A 21 -18.39 18.74 5.32
CA ASN A 21 -18.18 19.32 6.64
C ASN A 21 -17.44 18.37 7.61
N SER A 22 -16.56 17.54 7.05
CA SER A 22 -15.81 16.51 7.79
C SER A 22 -14.68 15.97 6.91
N GLY A 23 -13.51 15.74 7.50
CA GLY A 23 -12.38 15.14 6.79
C GLY A 23 -11.07 15.84 7.09
N HIS A 24 -10.04 15.45 6.32
CA HIS A 24 -8.67 15.88 6.56
C HIS A 24 -8.12 16.57 5.31
N PRO A 25 -8.06 17.91 5.26
CA PRO A 25 -7.52 18.63 4.11
C PRO A 25 -5.99 18.75 4.15
N GLY A 26 -5.39 18.65 5.32
CA GLY A 26 -3.99 19.00 5.58
C GLY A 26 -2.99 18.16 4.76
N ALA A 27 -2.96 16.85 4.95
CA ALA A 27 -2.08 15.96 4.21
C ALA A 27 -2.38 15.95 2.70
N PRO A 28 -3.65 15.90 2.24
CA PRO A 28 -3.97 16.02 0.81
C PRO A 28 -3.39 17.26 0.12
N MET A 29 -3.49 18.41 0.74
CA MET A 29 -2.94 19.66 0.19
C MET A 29 -1.40 19.69 0.28
N GLY A 30 -0.82 19.18 1.37
CA GLY A 30 0.63 19.11 1.56
C GLY A 30 1.33 18.20 0.55
N LEU A 31 0.72 17.07 0.22
CA LEU A 31 1.26 16.04 -0.68
C LEU A 31 0.91 16.25 -2.17
N SER A 32 0.10 17.24 -2.50
CA SER A 32 -0.38 17.45 -3.87
C SER A 32 0.73 17.71 -4.89
N ASP A 33 1.83 18.39 -4.50
CA ASP A 33 2.98 18.64 -5.37
C ASP A 33 3.67 17.33 -5.74
N ILE A 34 3.91 16.46 -4.76
CA ILE A 34 4.51 15.13 -4.95
C ILE A 34 3.60 14.26 -5.82
N MET A 35 2.28 14.25 -5.54
CA MET A 35 1.33 13.47 -6.30
C MET A 35 1.28 13.90 -7.76
N SER A 36 1.30 15.22 -8.03
CA SER A 36 1.26 15.75 -9.41
C SER A 36 2.46 15.29 -10.26
N VAL A 37 3.60 15.03 -9.63
CA VAL A 37 4.79 14.48 -10.28
C VAL A 37 4.71 12.96 -10.39
N LEU A 38 4.34 12.26 -9.29
CA LEU A 38 4.25 10.80 -9.25
C LEU A 38 3.30 10.25 -10.32
N MET A 39 2.21 10.96 -10.64
CA MET A 39 1.27 10.57 -11.71
C MET A 39 1.93 10.31 -13.07
N LYS A 40 3.11 10.88 -13.33
CA LYS A 40 3.88 10.65 -14.56
C LYS A 40 4.70 9.36 -14.53
N PHE A 41 5.13 8.94 -13.32
CA PHE A 41 6.03 7.80 -13.12
C PHE A 41 5.28 6.49 -12.96
N ILE A 42 4.12 6.53 -12.32
CA ILE A 42 3.37 5.33 -11.97
C ILE A 42 2.92 4.55 -13.20
N LYS A 43 3.18 3.25 -13.17
CA LYS A 43 2.75 2.28 -14.18
C LYS A 43 1.40 1.69 -13.78
N HIS A 44 0.34 2.12 -14.45
CA HIS A 44 -1.01 1.67 -14.14
C HIS A 44 -1.93 1.74 -15.37
N ASN A 45 -3.03 0.99 -15.34
CA ASN A 45 -4.10 1.12 -16.32
C ASN A 45 -5.41 1.45 -15.61
N PRO A 46 -5.91 2.70 -15.66
CA PRO A 46 -7.16 3.09 -15.03
C PRO A 46 -8.39 2.28 -15.50
N LYS A 47 -8.38 1.78 -16.75
CA LYS A 47 -9.44 0.90 -17.29
C LYS A 47 -9.35 -0.53 -16.74
N ASN A 48 -8.15 -0.97 -16.33
CA ASN A 48 -7.94 -2.28 -15.70
C ASN A 48 -7.20 -2.15 -14.36
N PRO A 49 -7.89 -1.71 -13.30
CA PRO A 49 -7.29 -1.55 -11.98
C PRO A 49 -6.84 -2.87 -11.34
N LYS A 50 -7.09 -4.00 -12.01
CA LYS A 50 -6.64 -5.33 -11.58
C LYS A 50 -5.46 -5.87 -12.39
N TRP A 51 -4.90 -5.11 -13.32
CA TRP A 51 -3.72 -5.51 -14.07
C TRP A 51 -2.61 -5.97 -13.12
N LEU A 52 -2.12 -7.20 -13.29
CA LEU A 52 -1.22 -7.84 -12.34
C LEU A 52 0.10 -7.07 -12.17
N ASN A 53 0.68 -6.59 -13.28
CA ASN A 53 1.98 -5.90 -13.28
C ASN A 53 1.89 -4.37 -13.16
N ARG A 54 0.75 -3.84 -12.67
CA ARG A 54 0.65 -2.41 -12.31
C ARG A 54 1.47 -2.10 -11.06
N ASP A 55 2.01 -0.90 -10.96
CA ASP A 55 2.54 -0.40 -9.70
C ASP A 55 1.46 -0.40 -8.62
N ARG A 56 1.84 -0.63 -7.39
CA ARG A 56 0.94 -0.55 -6.24
C ARG A 56 1.11 0.80 -5.55
N LEU A 57 0.02 1.52 -5.38
CA LEU A 57 0.01 2.79 -4.67
C LEU A 57 -0.77 2.65 -3.37
N VAL A 58 -0.06 2.81 -2.24
CA VAL A 58 -0.60 2.65 -0.90
C VAL A 58 -0.53 3.98 -0.16
N PHE A 59 -1.60 4.35 0.51
CA PHE A 59 -1.64 5.49 1.43
C PHE A 59 -1.79 4.95 2.85
N SER A 60 -0.69 4.90 3.60
CA SER A 60 -0.70 4.40 4.97
C SER A 60 -1.48 5.34 5.87
N GLY A 61 -1.26 6.65 5.74
CA GLY A 61 -2.12 7.66 6.33
C GLY A 61 -3.46 7.73 5.61
N GLY A 62 -4.39 6.84 5.93
CA GLY A 62 -5.70 6.73 5.27
C GLY A 62 -6.56 8.00 5.37
N HIS A 63 -6.25 8.89 6.32
CA HIS A 63 -6.87 10.21 6.42
C HIS A 63 -6.60 11.11 5.20
N ALA A 64 -5.55 10.82 4.40
CA ALA A 64 -5.30 11.50 3.13
C ALA A 64 -6.24 11.04 1.98
N SER A 65 -7.39 10.44 2.29
CA SER A 65 -8.33 9.87 1.30
C SER A 65 -8.79 10.85 0.22
N ALA A 66 -8.95 12.14 0.54
CA ALA A 66 -9.30 13.15 -0.47
C ALA A 66 -8.23 13.29 -1.56
N LEU A 67 -6.93 13.12 -1.23
CA LEU A 67 -5.85 13.04 -2.22
C LEU A 67 -6.00 11.79 -3.10
N VAL A 68 -6.31 10.65 -2.48
CA VAL A 68 -6.50 9.38 -3.21
C VAL A 68 -7.60 9.52 -4.26
N TYR A 69 -8.76 10.05 -3.87
CA TYR A 69 -9.89 10.19 -4.79
C TYR A 69 -9.66 11.24 -5.87
N SER A 70 -8.98 12.34 -5.52
CA SER A 70 -8.54 13.34 -6.52
C SER A 70 -7.61 12.71 -7.56
N TYR A 71 -6.62 11.92 -7.12
CA TYR A 71 -5.72 11.17 -7.99
C TYR A 71 -6.47 10.20 -8.89
N LEU A 72 -7.36 9.36 -8.32
CA LEU A 72 -8.10 8.36 -9.08
C LEU A 72 -8.99 9.02 -10.15
N TYR A 73 -9.72 10.07 -9.80
CA TYR A 73 -10.56 10.82 -10.73
C TYR A 73 -9.74 11.43 -11.87
N LEU A 74 -8.67 12.15 -11.54
CA LEU A 74 -7.81 12.80 -12.52
C LEU A 74 -7.14 11.81 -13.46
N SER A 75 -6.69 10.66 -12.94
CA SER A 75 -6.05 9.61 -13.73
C SER A 75 -7.02 8.84 -14.65
N GLY A 76 -8.33 9.01 -14.48
CA GLY A 76 -9.33 8.37 -15.34
C GLY A 76 -9.81 7.01 -14.86
N TYR A 77 -9.66 6.70 -13.56
CA TYR A 77 -10.36 5.56 -12.96
C TYR A 77 -11.87 5.79 -12.96
N ASP A 78 -12.62 4.72 -12.72
CA ASP A 78 -14.09 4.75 -12.65
C ASP A 78 -14.59 5.47 -11.38
N LEU A 79 -14.29 6.76 -11.32
CA LEU A 79 -14.85 7.73 -10.37
C LEU A 79 -15.31 8.97 -11.12
N SER A 80 -16.52 9.42 -10.82
CA SER A 80 -17.08 10.66 -11.36
C SER A 80 -16.82 11.85 -10.43
N LEU A 81 -17.03 13.06 -10.96
CA LEU A 81 -17.00 14.26 -10.12
C LEU A 81 -18.10 14.26 -9.05
N ASP A 82 -19.24 13.61 -9.33
CA ASP A 82 -20.32 13.47 -8.35
C ASP A 82 -19.97 12.47 -7.24
N ASP A 83 -19.16 11.46 -7.52
CA ASP A 83 -18.59 10.62 -6.46
C ASP A 83 -17.71 11.45 -5.51
N LEU A 84 -16.89 12.36 -6.03
CA LEU A 84 -16.09 13.28 -5.21
C LEU A 84 -16.97 14.21 -4.36
N LYS A 85 -18.06 14.75 -4.96
CA LYS A 85 -19.03 15.59 -4.24
C LYS A 85 -19.77 14.84 -3.13
N ASN A 86 -19.81 13.51 -3.19
CA ASN A 86 -20.42 12.63 -2.19
C ASN A 86 -19.40 12.04 -1.19
N PHE A 87 -18.23 12.66 -1.08
CA PHE A 87 -17.20 12.27 -0.12
C PHE A 87 -17.78 12.12 1.30
N ARG A 88 -17.47 10.99 1.97
CA ARG A 88 -17.92 10.64 3.33
C ARG A 88 -19.45 10.52 3.51
N GLN A 89 -20.22 10.43 2.45
CA GLN A 89 -21.65 10.14 2.56
C GLN A 89 -21.90 8.64 2.67
N LEU A 90 -23.01 8.26 3.31
CA LEU A 90 -23.40 6.84 3.44
C LEU A 90 -23.55 6.22 2.06
N HIS A 91 -23.01 5.03 1.86
CA HIS A 91 -22.96 4.30 0.59
C HIS A 91 -22.20 4.99 -0.55
N SER A 92 -21.44 6.03 -0.26
CA SER A 92 -20.57 6.69 -1.22
C SER A 92 -19.42 5.77 -1.68
N ARG A 93 -18.98 5.98 -2.92
CA ARG A 93 -17.76 5.36 -3.48
C ARG A 93 -16.46 6.02 -2.99
N THR A 94 -16.59 7.11 -2.21
CA THR A 94 -15.48 7.89 -1.65
C THR A 94 -15.61 7.99 -0.12
N PRO A 95 -15.46 6.84 0.59
CA PRO A 95 -15.56 6.80 2.05
C PRO A 95 -14.47 7.65 2.71
N GLY A 96 -14.62 7.95 4.00
CA GLY A 96 -13.72 8.83 4.76
C GLY A 96 -12.27 8.35 4.85
N HIS A 97 -12.05 7.05 4.75
CA HIS A 97 -10.75 6.39 4.61
C HIS A 97 -10.81 5.44 3.41
N PRO A 98 -9.68 5.18 2.70
CA PRO A 98 -9.68 4.35 1.52
C PRO A 98 -10.15 2.91 1.82
N GLU A 99 -11.06 2.40 1.00
CA GLU A 99 -11.55 1.02 1.06
C GLU A 99 -11.40 0.34 -0.31
N ILE A 100 -11.20 -0.98 -0.29
CA ILE A 100 -10.97 -1.79 -1.50
C ILE A 100 -12.20 -1.90 -2.42
N THR A 101 -13.35 -1.41 -1.98
CA THR A 101 -14.57 -1.28 -2.78
C THR A 101 -14.47 -0.16 -3.83
N THR A 102 -13.55 0.79 -3.63
CA THR A 102 -13.23 1.83 -4.60
C THR A 102 -12.17 1.33 -5.57
N ASN A 103 -12.49 1.28 -6.87
CA ASN A 103 -11.57 0.84 -7.90
C ASN A 103 -10.29 1.70 -7.91
N GLY A 104 -9.13 1.04 -7.88
CA GLY A 104 -7.81 1.70 -7.80
C GLY A 104 -7.25 1.81 -6.38
N VAL A 105 -8.05 1.54 -5.34
CA VAL A 105 -7.56 1.39 -3.97
C VAL A 105 -7.00 -0.02 -3.77
N GLU A 106 -5.72 -0.09 -3.41
CA GLU A 106 -5.02 -1.37 -3.25
C GLU A 106 -5.37 -2.07 -1.93
N ILE A 107 -5.45 -1.30 -0.84
CA ILE A 107 -5.67 -1.81 0.51
C ILE A 107 -6.51 -0.80 1.31
N ALA A 108 -7.35 -1.30 2.22
CA ALA A 108 -8.04 -0.44 3.17
C ALA A 108 -7.06 0.06 4.24
N THR A 109 -7.10 1.36 4.51
CA THR A 109 -6.27 2.01 5.53
C THR A 109 -7.11 2.94 6.42
N GLY A 110 -6.49 3.48 7.45
CA GLY A 110 -7.13 4.27 8.52
C GLY A 110 -6.39 4.04 9.82
N PRO A 111 -6.23 2.79 10.29
CA PRO A 111 -5.27 2.50 11.36
C PRO A 111 -3.85 2.77 10.86
N LEU A 112 -3.15 3.72 11.52
CA LEU A 112 -1.82 4.16 11.12
C LEU A 112 -0.80 3.00 11.14
N GLY A 113 0.20 3.05 10.27
CA GLY A 113 1.24 2.03 10.12
C GLY A 113 0.82 0.77 9.35
N GLN A 114 -0.48 0.44 9.28
CA GLN A 114 -0.97 -0.73 8.54
C GLN A 114 -0.59 -0.66 7.05
N GLY A 115 -0.71 0.51 6.43
CA GLY A 115 -0.38 0.69 5.02
C GLY A 115 1.09 0.44 4.71
N ILE A 116 2.02 0.87 5.58
CA ILE A 116 3.47 0.57 5.43
C ILE A 116 3.69 -0.94 5.43
N ALA A 117 3.13 -1.66 6.41
CA ALA A 117 3.29 -3.11 6.49
C ALA A 117 2.65 -3.82 5.29
N ASN A 118 1.50 -3.35 4.82
CA ASN A 118 0.89 -3.87 3.59
C ASN A 118 1.74 -3.56 2.34
N ALA A 119 2.37 -2.39 2.25
CA ALA A 119 3.28 -2.07 1.14
C ALA A 119 4.49 -3.02 1.11
N VAL A 120 5.05 -3.34 2.29
CA VAL A 120 6.08 -4.38 2.42
C VAL A 120 5.56 -5.73 1.92
N GLY A 121 4.33 -6.10 2.27
CA GLY A 121 3.69 -7.34 1.80
C GLY A 121 3.50 -7.40 0.28
N PHE A 122 3.08 -6.30 -0.35
CA PHE A 122 3.02 -6.21 -1.82
C PHE A 122 4.40 -6.34 -2.47
N ALA A 123 5.42 -5.72 -1.88
CA ALA A 123 6.79 -5.80 -2.40
C ALA A 123 7.36 -7.22 -2.27
N LEU A 124 7.11 -7.91 -1.15
CA LEU A 124 7.47 -9.33 -0.95
C LEU A 124 6.75 -10.22 -1.98
N ALA A 125 5.43 -10.06 -2.14
CA ALA A 125 4.64 -10.84 -3.09
C ALA A 125 5.13 -10.63 -4.52
N SER A 126 5.45 -9.40 -4.92
CA SER A 126 6.02 -9.07 -6.22
C SER A 126 7.37 -9.74 -6.44
N LYS A 127 8.27 -9.68 -5.43
CA LYS A 127 9.60 -10.31 -5.53
C LYS A 127 9.51 -11.82 -5.68
N TYR A 128 8.64 -12.47 -4.92
CA TYR A 128 8.40 -13.90 -5.02
C TYR A 128 7.76 -14.29 -6.37
N ALA A 129 6.75 -13.54 -6.81
CA ALA A 129 6.14 -13.76 -8.12
C ALA A 129 7.15 -13.56 -9.27
N ALA A 130 8.05 -12.59 -9.17
CA ALA A 130 9.12 -12.37 -10.12
C ALA A 130 10.10 -13.57 -10.18
N ASN A 131 10.50 -14.10 -9.01
CA ASN A 131 11.36 -15.30 -8.96
C ASN A 131 10.71 -16.53 -9.61
N LEU A 132 9.40 -16.68 -9.46
CA LEU A 132 8.66 -17.80 -10.05
C LEU A 132 8.44 -17.66 -11.56
N LEU A 133 8.18 -16.44 -12.06
CA LEU A 133 7.65 -16.22 -13.40
C LEU A 133 8.65 -15.58 -14.38
N ASN A 134 9.55 -14.71 -13.89
CA ASN A 134 10.52 -14.04 -14.75
C ASN A 134 11.67 -14.99 -15.16
N ASP A 135 12.34 -14.64 -16.23
CA ASP A 135 13.63 -15.21 -16.64
C ASP A 135 14.50 -14.11 -17.29
N GLU A 136 15.66 -14.49 -17.81
CA GLU A 136 16.60 -13.56 -18.42
C GLU A 136 16.01 -12.80 -19.61
N LYS A 137 15.08 -13.41 -20.34
CA LYS A 137 14.51 -12.87 -21.58
C LYS A 137 13.15 -12.22 -21.36
N THR A 138 12.40 -12.68 -20.36
CA THR A 138 11.00 -12.30 -20.15
C THR A 138 10.76 -11.81 -18.71
N LYS A 139 10.35 -10.57 -18.58
CA LYS A 139 9.95 -9.98 -17.30
C LYS A 139 8.46 -9.69 -17.31
N VAL A 140 7.69 -10.48 -16.56
CA VAL A 140 6.24 -10.31 -16.44
C VAL A 140 5.84 -9.69 -15.11
N ILE A 141 6.74 -9.66 -14.13
CA ILE A 141 6.56 -9.01 -12.83
C ILE A 141 7.77 -8.12 -12.57
N ASP A 142 7.59 -6.81 -12.67
CA ASP A 142 8.66 -5.81 -12.46
C ASP A 142 8.16 -4.49 -11.85
N HIS A 143 6.93 -4.49 -11.35
CA HIS A 143 6.31 -3.29 -10.80
C HIS A 143 6.92 -2.83 -9.48
N LYS A 144 6.78 -1.55 -9.19
CA LYS A 144 7.13 -0.92 -7.93
C LYS A 144 5.92 -0.86 -6.99
N VAL A 145 6.24 -0.65 -5.72
CA VAL A 145 5.26 -0.36 -4.67
C VAL A 145 5.60 1.00 -4.08
N TYR A 146 4.70 1.97 -4.22
CA TYR A 146 4.81 3.29 -3.64
C TYR A 146 3.90 3.37 -2.41
N CYS A 147 4.43 3.87 -1.29
CA CYS A 147 3.69 4.02 -0.04
C CYS A 147 3.85 5.44 0.50
N PHE A 148 2.75 6.19 0.60
CA PHE A 148 2.73 7.44 1.35
C PHE A 148 2.48 7.17 2.82
N CYS A 149 3.25 7.82 3.70
CA CYS A 149 3.09 7.76 5.14
C CYS A 149 3.35 9.13 5.78
N GLY A 150 2.83 9.35 6.96
CA GLY A 150 3.10 10.53 7.78
C GLY A 150 3.84 10.19 9.08
N ASP A 151 4.01 11.20 9.94
CA ASP A 151 4.69 11.07 11.23
C ASP A 151 4.05 9.95 12.08
N GLY A 152 2.74 9.97 12.28
CA GLY A 152 2.03 8.98 13.08
C GLY A 152 2.12 7.56 12.53
N ASP A 153 2.22 7.36 11.21
CA ASP A 153 2.48 6.04 10.64
C ASP A 153 3.86 5.52 11.08
N LEU A 154 4.85 6.39 11.18
CA LEU A 154 6.22 6.04 11.58
C LEU A 154 6.39 5.87 13.08
N GLU A 155 5.54 6.49 13.90
CA GLU A 155 5.49 6.29 15.35
C GLU A 155 4.91 4.92 15.73
N GLU A 156 4.05 4.35 14.90
CA GLU A 156 3.46 3.02 15.14
C GLU A 156 4.49 1.90 15.12
N GLY A 157 4.46 1.01 16.13
CA GLY A 157 5.40 -0.10 16.27
C GLY A 157 5.43 -1.06 15.07
N ILE A 158 4.28 -1.26 14.40
CA ILE A 158 4.19 -2.10 13.21
C ILE A 158 5.10 -1.62 12.08
N SER A 159 5.35 -0.31 11.99
CA SER A 159 6.25 0.27 10.98
C SER A 159 7.70 -0.13 11.21
N TYR A 160 8.13 -0.23 12.47
CA TYR A 160 9.47 -0.75 12.83
C TYR A 160 9.61 -2.21 12.44
N GLU A 161 8.61 -3.03 12.77
CA GLU A 161 8.60 -4.46 12.43
C GLU A 161 8.69 -4.68 10.92
N ALA A 162 7.83 -4.01 10.15
CA ALA A 162 7.72 -4.18 8.71
C ALA A 162 8.95 -3.64 7.96
N CYS A 163 9.44 -2.44 8.30
CA CYS A 163 10.57 -1.82 7.64
C CYS A 163 11.88 -2.59 7.90
N ALA A 164 12.09 -3.10 9.13
CA ALA A 164 13.23 -3.97 9.42
C ALA A 164 13.23 -5.23 8.54
N LEU A 165 12.05 -5.83 8.29
CA LEU A 165 11.92 -6.98 7.41
C LEU A 165 12.14 -6.61 5.93
N ALA A 166 11.66 -5.45 5.51
CA ALA A 166 11.89 -4.94 4.15
C ALA A 166 13.37 -4.74 3.84
N GLY A 167 14.12 -4.16 4.78
CA GLY A 167 15.58 -4.00 4.63
C GLY A 167 16.32 -5.33 4.64
N PHE A 168 15.93 -6.27 5.52
CA PHE A 168 16.50 -7.63 5.57
C PHE A 168 16.37 -8.33 4.20
N HIS A 169 15.20 -8.25 3.57
CA HIS A 169 14.94 -8.83 2.25
C HIS A 169 15.41 -7.97 1.08
N LYS A 170 16.00 -6.79 1.33
CA LYS A 170 16.47 -5.85 0.30
C LYS A 170 15.40 -5.60 -0.78
N LEU A 171 14.20 -5.19 -0.35
CA LEU A 171 13.06 -4.99 -1.26
C LEU A 171 13.26 -3.74 -2.12
N ASP A 172 14.04 -3.84 -3.17
CA ASP A 172 14.40 -2.79 -4.12
C ASP A 172 13.21 -2.26 -4.94
N ASN A 173 12.09 -2.96 -4.89
CA ASN A 173 10.82 -2.56 -5.50
C ASN A 173 9.91 -1.75 -4.56
N LEU A 174 10.32 -1.49 -3.31
CA LEU A 174 9.58 -0.69 -2.33
C LEU A 174 10.11 0.75 -2.26
N VAL A 175 9.21 1.72 -2.43
CA VAL A 175 9.49 3.15 -2.28
C VAL A 175 8.51 3.72 -1.26
N ILE A 176 9.02 4.19 -0.13
CA ILE A 176 8.24 4.88 0.90
C ILE A 176 8.45 6.39 0.74
N ILE A 177 7.37 7.15 0.67
CA ILE A 177 7.36 8.61 0.59
C ILE A 177 6.82 9.11 1.92
N TYR A 178 7.69 9.66 2.74
CA TYR A 178 7.34 10.16 4.06
C TYR A 178 7.04 11.65 4.00
N ASP A 179 5.80 12.01 4.34
CA ASP A 179 5.31 13.38 4.54
C ASP A 179 5.85 13.94 5.86
N SER A 180 7.06 14.52 5.81
CA SER A 180 7.75 15.09 6.97
C SER A 180 7.32 16.53 7.16
N ASN A 181 6.11 16.75 7.68
CA ASN A 181 5.54 18.06 7.93
C ASN A 181 5.63 18.51 9.41
N ASN A 182 6.06 17.61 10.30
CA ASN A 182 6.24 17.84 11.74
C ASN A 182 4.96 18.25 12.51
N ILE A 183 3.76 17.92 11.99
CA ILE A 183 2.47 18.29 12.59
C ILE A 183 1.56 17.07 12.70
N THR A 184 1.05 16.84 13.90
CA THR A 184 0.00 15.87 14.20
C THR A 184 -1.29 16.59 14.63
N ILE A 185 -2.32 15.83 15.05
CA ILE A 185 -3.58 16.40 15.56
C ILE A 185 -3.35 17.26 16.79
N GLU A 186 -2.48 16.84 17.71
CA GLU A 186 -2.20 17.58 18.96
C GLU A 186 -1.30 18.80 18.75
N GLY A 187 -0.49 18.82 17.68
CA GLY A 187 0.42 19.93 17.41
C GLY A 187 1.72 19.48 16.76
N SER A 188 2.84 20.03 17.21
CA SER A 188 4.16 19.64 16.73
C SER A 188 4.52 18.23 17.18
N THR A 189 5.15 17.45 16.30
CA THR A 189 5.69 16.11 16.63
C THR A 189 6.64 16.14 17.83
N ASN A 190 7.33 17.26 18.08
CA ASN A 190 8.25 17.42 19.22
C ASN A 190 7.57 17.27 20.58
N LEU A 191 6.24 17.23 20.65
CA LEU A 191 5.51 16.94 21.88
C LEU A 191 5.72 15.50 22.37
N ALA A 192 5.90 14.56 21.44
CA ALA A 192 5.97 13.13 21.73
C ALA A 192 7.08 12.39 20.98
N TRP A 193 7.65 12.97 19.94
CA TRP A 193 8.56 12.25 19.03
C TRP A 193 9.66 13.15 18.48
N ASN A 194 10.91 12.69 18.53
CA ASN A 194 12.10 13.42 18.05
C ASN A 194 13.12 12.49 17.41
N GLU A 195 12.67 11.39 16.85
CA GLU A 195 13.54 10.37 16.27
C GLU A 195 14.23 10.89 14.99
N ASP A 196 15.50 10.51 14.79
CA ASP A 196 16.16 10.65 13.50
C ASP A 196 15.69 9.53 12.54
N VAL A 197 14.62 9.83 11.80
CA VAL A 197 14.02 8.91 10.82
C VAL A 197 15.04 8.46 9.79
N LYS A 198 15.95 9.33 9.33
CA LYS A 198 16.99 8.96 8.36
C LYS A 198 17.90 7.89 8.94
N ALA A 199 18.44 8.13 10.12
CA ALA A 199 19.35 7.18 10.78
C ALA A 199 18.67 5.84 11.06
N ARG A 200 17.38 5.84 11.49
CA ARG A 200 16.61 4.63 11.69
C ARG A 200 16.49 3.81 10.41
N PHE A 201 16.05 4.40 9.31
CA PHE A 201 15.85 3.67 8.07
C PHE A 201 17.16 3.19 7.44
N GLU A 202 18.24 3.98 7.54
CA GLU A 202 19.57 3.55 7.12
C GLU A 202 20.03 2.32 7.93
N ALA A 203 19.84 2.33 9.26
CA ALA A 203 20.13 1.17 10.13
C ALA A 203 19.25 -0.05 9.80
N GLN A 204 18.03 0.14 9.32
CA GLN A 204 17.15 -0.92 8.84
C GLN A 204 17.51 -1.40 7.41
N GLY A 205 18.51 -0.81 6.75
CA GLY A 205 18.97 -1.26 5.44
C GLY A 205 18.31 -0.58 4.23
N PHE A 206 17.68 0.57 4.44
CA PHE A 206 17.12 1.39 3.35
C PHE A 206 18.21 2.31 2.74
N GLU A 207 18.02 2.67 1.47
CA GLU A 207 18.57 3.88 0.91
C GLU A 207 17.63 5.05 1.24
N VAL A 208 18.20 6.21 1.61
CA VAL A 208 17.39 7.35 2.05
C VAL A 208 17.76 8.61 1.29
N ALA A 209 16.77 9.33 0.77
CA ALA A 209 16.91 10.68 0.25
C ALA A 209 16.07 11.66 1.09
N ARG A 210 16.50 12.91 1.19
CA ARG A 210 15.74 14.01 1.76
C ARG A 210 15.57 15.08 0.70
N ILE A 211 14.33 15.54 0.51
CA ILE A 211 13.97 16.53 -0.50
C ILE A 211 13.07 17.63 0.08
N ASP A 212 13.03 18.77 -0.59
CA ASP A 212 11.91 19.69 -0.45
C ASP A 212 10.71 19.10 -1.22
N GLY A 213 9.64 18.75 -0.48
CA GLY A 213 8.42 18.15 -1.04
C GLY A 213 7.58 19.13 -1.87
N HIS A 214 8.03 20.39 -2.03
CA HIS A 214 7.42 21.43 -2.87
C HIS A 214 8.29 21.84 -4.05
N ASP A 215 9.53 21.32 -4.16
CA ASP A 215 10.39 21.52 -5.32
C ASP A 215 10.18 20.38 -6.35
N PHE A 216 9.51 20.71 -7.44
CA PHE A 216 9.20 19.74 -8.49
C PHE A 216 10.45 19.06 -9.08
N THR A 217 11.59 19.75 -9.14
CA THR A 217 12.85 19.20 -9.67
C THR A 217 13.41 18.15 -8.73
N GLN A 218 13.43 18.42 -7.43
CA GLN A 218 13.88 17.46 -6.42
C GLN A 218 12.95 16.25 -6.34
N ILE A 219 11.63 16.46 -6.42
CA ILE A 219 10.64 15.39 -6.43
C ILE A 219 10.86 14.48 -7.66
N GLU A 220 10.98 15.08 -8.85
CA GLU A 220 11.19 14.34 -10.10
C GLU A 220 12.49 13.54 -10.07
N PHE A 221 13.59 14.16 -9.58
CA PHE A 221 14.86 13.49 -9.41
C PHE A 221 14.76 12.29 -8.46
N ALA A 222 14.21 12.47 -7.26
CA ALA A 222 14.08 11.39 -6.27
C ALA A 222 13.23 10.23 -6.79
N LEU A 223 12.11 10.51 -7.47
CA LEU A 223 11.26 9.48 -8.07
C LEU A 223 11.94 8.76 -9.24
N SER A 224 12.73 9.48 -10.05
CA SER A 224 13.50 8.87 -11.14
C SER A 224 14.57 7.91 -10.65
N GLU A 225 15.19 8.22 -9.50
CA GLU A 225 16.21 7.38 -8.86
C GLU A 225 15.64 6.07 -8.29
N ALA A 226 14.33 6.01 -8.01
CA ALA A 226 13.70 4.81 -7.43
C ALA A 226 13.93 3.55 -8.28
N LYS A 227 14.04 3.69 -9.61
CA LYS A 227 14.30 2.56 -10.52
C LYS A 227 15.71 1.98 -10.42
N ASN A 228 16.67 2.76 -9.93
CA ASN A 228 18.09 2.40 -9.84
C ASN A 228 18.48 1.82 -8.46
N LYS A 229 17.52 1.78 -7.51
CA LYS A 229 17.77 1.30 -6.15
C LYS A 229 17.93 -0.20 -6.09
N THR A 230 18.83 -0.66 -5.23
CA THR A 230 19.09 -2.09 -4.95
C THR A 230 18.63 -2.52 -3.56
N LYS A 231 18.07 -1.57 -2.81
CA LYS A 231 17.50 -1.70 -1.47
C LYS A 231 16.16 -0.98 -1.43
N PRO A 232 15.31 -1.20 -0.41
CA PRO A 232 14.13 -0.38 -0.25
C PRO A 232 14.52 1.10 -0.09
N TYR A 233 13.68 1.98 -0.63
CA TYR A 233 14.00 3.40 -0.73
C TYR A 233 13.02 4.24 0.07
N LEU A 234 13.56 5.10 0.94
CA LEU A 234 12.80 6.11 1.66
C LEU A 234 13.08 7.49 1.07
N ILE A 235 12.03 8.20 0.68
CA ILE A 235 12.08 9.62 0.32
C ILE A 235 11.47 10.42 1.48
N ILE A 236 12.30 11.09 2.27
CA ILE A 236 11.87 12.04 3.29
C ILE A 236 11.55 13.35 2.59
N ALA A 237 10.27 13.63 2.41
CA ALA A 237 9.80 14.85 1.78
C ALA A 237 9.44 15.88 2.86
N ASN A 238 10.26 16.91 3.01
CA ASN A 238 9.93 18.05 3.87
C ASN A 238 8.77 18.82 3.23
N THR A 239 7.61 18.82 3.88
CA THR A 239 6.41 19.45 3.37
C THR A 239 5.84 20.43 4.38
N LYS A 240 4.77 21.12 3.98
CA LYS A 240 3.93 21.92 4.86
C LYS A 240 2.51 21.37 4.82
N ILE A 241 1.99 20.98 5.97
CA ILE A 241 0.60 20.56 6.06
C ILE A 241 -0.32 21.67 5.53
N ALA A 242 -1.35 21.30 4.78
CA ALA A 242 -2.29 22.24 4.14
C ALA A 242 -1.60 23.34 3.31
N LYS A 243 -0.59 22.96 2.51
CA LYS A 243 0.12 23.89 1.62
C LYS A 243 -0.84 24.67 0.73
N GLY A 244 -0.80 26.02 0.86
CA GLY A 244 -1.68 26.94 0.15
C GLY A 244 -2.95 27.32 0.91
N ALA A 245 -3.15 26.86 2.15
CA ALA A 245 -4.29 27.22 2.99
C ALA A 245 -4.06 28.51 3.83
N LEU A 246 -3.27 29.43 3.29
CA LEU A 246 -3.02 30.77 3.88
C LEU A 246 -2.60 30.69 5.36
N GLU A 247 -3.35 31.36 6.24
CA GLU A 247 -3.09 31.39 7.68
C GLU A 247 -3.25 30.04 8.41
N LEU A 248 -3.83 29.03 7.76
CA LEU A 248 -3.92 27.67 8.28
C LEU A 248 -2.80 26.76 7.76
N GLU A 249 -1.98 27.22 6.79
CA GLU A 249 -0.81 26.48 6.33
C GLU A 249 0.15 26.22 7.51
N ASN A 250 0.66 25.01 7.59
CA ASN A 250 1.62 24.59 8.63
C ASN A 250 1.09 24.71 10.07
N THR A 251 -0.20 24.48 10.26
CA THR A 251 -0.84 24.46 11.60
C THR A 251 -1.61 23.16 11.83
N SER A 252 -1.70 22.73 13.10
CA SER A 252 -2.49 21.53 13.47
C SER A 252 -3.99 21.71 13.22
N LYS A 253 -4.49 22.95 13.18
CA LYS A 253 -5.90 23.25 12.90
C LYS A 253 -6.34 22.79 11.52
N SER A 254 -5.43 22.71 10.56
CA SER A 254 -5.71 22.24 9.20
C SER A 254 -5.60 20.71 9.05
N HIS A 255 -5.22 19.99 10.11
CA HIS A 255 -5.02 18.54 10.03
C HIS A 255 -6.32 17.80 9.69
N GLY A 256 -7.36 17.95 10.49
CA GLY A 256 -8.57 17.12 10.45
C GLY A 256 -9.89 17.89 10.54
N ALA A 257 -9.95 19.11 10.07
CA ALA A 257 -11.15 19.93 10.06
C ALA A 257 -11.32 20.67 8.72
N PRO A 258 -12.56 20.97 8.29
CA PRO A 258 -12.81 21.86 7.16
C PRO A 258 -12.11 23.21 7.33
N LEU A 259 -11.55 23.75 6.24
CA LEU A 259 -10.80 25.01 6.27
C LEU A 259 -11.69 26.26 6.38
N GLY A 260 -12.97 26.13 6.05
CA GLY A 260 -13.91 27.24 5.91
C GLY A 260 -13.98 27.80 4.48
N GLU A 261 -15.20 28.10 4.06
CA GLU A 261 -15.50 28.52 2.69
C GLU A 261 -14.73 29.77 2.29
N GLU A 262 -14.74 30.81 3.14
CA GLU A 262 -14.05 32.08 2.88
C GLU A 262 -12.53 31.88 2.66
N LEU A 263 -11.90 31.02 3.47
CA LEU A 263 -10.47 30.74 3.33
C LEU A 263 -10.18 30.01 2.02
N ILE A 264 -11.01 29.02 1.63
CA ILE A 264 -10.87 28.29 0.38
C ILE A 264 -11.00 29.23 -0.82
N GLN A 265 -11.96 30.14 -0.80
CA GLN A 265 -12.14 31.14 -1.86
C GLN A 265 -10.92 32.06 -1.99
N ARG A 266 -10.37 32.56 -0.88
CA ARG A 266 -9.13 33.35 -0.88
C ARG A 266 -7.95 32.57 -1.41
N ALA A 267 -7.78 31.33 -0.97
CA ALA A 267 -6.71 30.45 -1.40
C ALA A 267 -6.80 30.14 -2.92
N LYS A 268 -8.00 29.88 -3.44
CA LYS A 268 -8.25 29.70 -4.87
C LYS A 268 -7.85 30.95 -5.65
N LYS A 269 -8.24 32.12 -5.20
CA LYS A 269 -7.91 33.41 -5.82
C LYS A 269 -6.40 33.65 -5.88
N GLU A 270 -5.67 33.39 -4.79
CA GLU A 270 -4.20 33.53 -4.77
C GLU A 270 -3.52 32.54 -5.73
N ALA A 271 -4.08 31.33 -5.88
CA ALA A 271 -3.58 30.34 -6.80
C ALA A 271 -3.99 30.57 -8.28
N GLY A 272 -4.73 31.64 -8.56
CA GLY A 272 -5.23 31.95 -9.90
C GLY A 272 -6.43 31.11 -10.37
N PHE A 273 -7.15 30.53 -9.40
CA PHE A 273 -8.41 29.82 -9.66
C PHE A 273 -9.60 30.75 -9.40
N ASP A 274 -10.72 30.45 -10.05
CA ASP A 274 -11.99 31.13 -9.80
C ASP A 274 -12.50 30.78 -8.38
N PRO A 275 -12.63 31.76 -7.48
CA PRO A 275 -12.99 31.51 -6.09
C PRO A 275 -14.38 30.91 -5.91
N ASP A 276 -15.31 31.17 -6.84
CA ASP A 276 -16.70 30.75 -6.75
C ASP A 276 -16.95 29.37 -7.38
N LYS A 277 -15.94 28.78 -8.03
CA LYS A 277 -16.05 27.46 -8.63
C LYS A 277 -15.59 26.35 -7.70
N HIS A 278 -16.53 25.48 -7.32
CA HIS A 278 -16.23 24.27 -6.59
C HIS A 278 -16.06 23.07 -7.53
N PHE A 279 -15.22 22.12 -7.14
CA PHE A 279 -14.95 20.90 -7.91
C PHE A 279 -14.55 21.19 -9.37
N PHE A 280 -13.87 22.30 -9.58
CA PHE A 280 -13.47 22.72 -10.90
C PHE A 280 -12.19 22.03 -11.35
N VAL A 281 -12.23 21.43 -12.54
CA VAL A 281 -11.07 20.86 -13.22
C VAL A 281 -11.07 21.39 -14.65
N SER A 282 -9.97 22.04 -15.05
CA SER A 282 -9.84 22.55 -16.40
C SER A 282 -9.56 21.44 -17.41
N GLU A 283 -9.99 21.64 -18.67
CA GLU A 283 -9.83 20.64 -19.74
C GLU A 283 -8.39 20.26 -20.00
N ASP A 284 -7.46 21.20 -19.91
CA ASP A 284 -6.03 20.94 -20.10
C ASP A 284 -5.42 20.09 -18.98
N VAL A 285 -5.90 20.22 -17.73
CA VAL A 285 -5.51 19.32 -16.63
C VAL A 285 -6.06 17.92 -16.90
N LEU A 286 -7.34 17.79 -17.26
CA LEU A 286 -7.91 16.48 -17.59
C LEU A 286 -7.21 15.82 -18.78
N PHE A 287 -6.92 16.58 -19.82
CA PHE A 287 -6.19 16.07 -20.99
C PHE A 287 -4.83 15.50 -20.59
N GLN A 288 -4.07 16.24 -19.78
CA GLN A 288 -2.74 15.82 -19.33
C GLN A 288 -2.78 14.62 -18.38
N THR A 289 -3.67 14.61 -17.41
CA THR A 289 -3.70 13.56 -16.40
C THR A 289 -4.32 12.27 -16.93
N ARG A 290 -5.31 12.36 -17.84
CA ARG A 290 -5.94 11.19 -18.47
C ARG A 290 -5.13 10.56 -19.59
N ALA A 291 -4.02 11.17 -20.01
CA ALA A 291 -3.02 10.49 -20.84
C ALA A 291 -2.52 9.18 -20.21
N ALA A 292 -2.67 9.04 -18.89
CA ALA A 292 -2.44 7.79 -18.17
C ALA A 292 -3.27 6.60 -18.70
N VAL A 293 -4.46 6.86 -19.26
CA VAL A 293 -5.33 5.82 -19.82
C VAL A 293 -4.71 5.19 -21.06
N GLU A 294 -4.28 6.02 -22.02
CA GLU A 294 -3.64 5.54 -23.25
C GLU A 294 -2.30 4.88 -22.97
N LYS A 295 -1.50 5.50 -22.09
CA LYS A 295 -0.23 4.92 -21.64
C LYS A 295 -0.46 3.55 -21.00
N GLY A 296 -1.45 3.41 -20.11
CA GLY A 296 -1.79 2.17 -19.44
C GLY A 296 -2.25 1.07 -20.41
N ASP A 297 -3.09 1.42 -21.40
CA ASP A 297 -3.53 0.48 -22.43
C ASP A 297 -2.33 -0.06 -23.23
N LEU A 298 -1.37 0.79 -23.59
CA LEU A 298 -0.15 0.39 -24.31
C LEU A 298 0.77 -0.48 -23.45
N GLU A 299 1.04 -0.09 -22.21
CA GLU A 299 1.90 -0.84 -21.30
C GLU A 299 1.31 -2.22 -20.98
N GLU A 300 0.00 -2.30 -20.77
CA GLU A 300 -0.68 -3.59 -20.56
C GLU A 300 -0.67 -4.46 -21.81
N ALA A 301 -0.84 -3.89 -22.99
CA ALA A 301 -0.76 -4.63 -24.25
C ALA A 301 0.65 -5.22 -24.48
N LEU A 302 1.71 -4.46 -24.16
CA LEU A 302 3.09 -4.96 -24.20
C LEU A 302 3.31 -6.07 -23.17
N TRP A 303 2.79 -5.90 -21.97
CA TRP A 303 2.86 -6.93 -20.92
C TRP A 303 2.15 -8.23 -21.33
N LYS A 304 0.98 -8.16 -21.99
CA LYS A 304 0.28 -9.34 -22.52
C LYS A 304 1.13 -10.10 -23.53
N LYS A 305 1.88 -9.40 -24.40
CA LYS A 305 2.84 -10.04 -25.30
C LYS A 305 3.97 -10.74 -24.55
N SER A 306 4.44 -10.15 -23.45
CA SER A 306 5.44 -10.80 -22.59
C SER A 306 4.90 -12.09 -21.94
N LEU A 307 3.62 -12.12 -21.57
CA LEU A 307 2.97 -13.36 -21.09
C LEU A 307 2.94 -14.45 -22.15
N GLU A 308 2.70 -14.09 -23.41
CA GLU A 308 2.72 -15.05 -24.53
C GLU A 308 4.10 -15.70 -24.74
N SER A 309 5.17 -14.99 -24.33
CA SER A 309 6.56 -15.46 -24.44
C SER A 309 6.98 -16.41 -23.31
N LEU A 310 6.17 -16.56 -22.26
CA LEU A 310 6.46 -17.50 -21.17
C LEU A 310 6.48 -18.96 -21.68
N THR A 311 7.31 -19.79 -21.06
CA THR A 311 7.30 -21.25 -21.31
C THR A 311 5.96 -21.86 -20.90
N SER A 312 5.65 -23.05 -21.42
CA SER A 312 4.41 -23.77 -21.07
C SER A 312 4.30 -23.99 -19.57
N GLU A 313 5.40 -24.38 -18.90
CA GLU A 313 5.45 -24.64 -17.46
C GLU A 313 5.14 -23.36 -16.66
N LYS A 314 5.69 -22.18 -17.06
CA LYS A 314 5.42 -20.92 -16.41
C LYS A 314 3.98 -20.43 -16.64
N LYS A 315 3.40 -20.70 -17.80
CA LYS A 315 1.98 -20.42 -18.08
C LYS A 315 1.07 -21.26 -17.20
N GLU A 316 1.36 -22.55 -17.08
CA GLU A 316 0.62 -23.47 -16.18
C GLU A 316 0.77 -23.05 -14.73
N LEU A 317 1.99 -22.68 -14.30
CA LEU A 317 2.23 -22.17 -12.95
C LEU A 317 1.43 -20.88 -12.71
N LEU A 318 1.50 -19.89 -13.60
CA LEU A 318 0.72 -18.65 -13.48
C LEU A 318 -0.79 -18.93 -13.37
N ASN A 319 -1.30 -19.85 -14.20
CA ASN A 319 -2.70 -20.24 -14.12
C ASN A 319 -3.05 -20.90 -12.78
N SER A 320 -2.17 -21.75 -12.25
CA SER A 320 -2.39 -22.38 -10.93
C SER A 320 -2.29 -21.39 -9.75
N LEU A 321 -1.48 -20.34 -9.89
CA LEU A 321 -1.41 -19.26 -8.90
C LEU A 321 -2.67 -18.40 -8.92
N LEU A 322 -3.20 -18.08 -10.10
CA LEU A 322 -4.43 -17.30 -10.28
C LEU A 322 -5.70 -18.08 -9.85
N ASN A 323 -5.69 -19.40 -10.06
CA ASN A 323 -6.83 -20.29 -9.84
C ASN A 323 -6.44 -21.45 -8.88
N PRO A 324 -6.20 -21.15 -7.59
CA PRO A 324 -5.81 -22.19 -6.62
C PRO A 324 -6.90 -23.25 -6.46
N ASP A 325 -6.54 -24.52 -6.69
CA ASP A 325 -7.45 -25.66 -6.65
C ASP A 325 -7.17 -26.54 -5.42
N PHE A 326 -7.95 -26.37 -4.38
CA PHE A 326 -7.86 -27.14 -3.13
C PHE A 326 -8.50 -28.52 -3.24
N SER A 327 -9.26 -28.84 -4.30
CA SER A 327 -9.84 -30.17 -4.49
C SER A 327 -8.81 -31.25 -4.79
N LYS A 328 -7.61 -30.85 -5.22
CA LYS A 328 -6.47 -31.72 -5.47
C LYS A 328 -5.66 -32.11 -4.24
N VAL A 329 -6.03 -31.59 -3.08
CA VAL A 329 -5.31 -31.86 -1.83
C VAL A 329 -5.69 -33.26 -1.32
N GLU A 330 -4.70 -34.12 -1.21
CA GLU A 330 -4.83 -35.42 -0.55
C GLU A 330 -4.70 -35.21 0.98
N TYR A 331 -5.85 -34.99 1.64
CA TYR A 331 -5.87 -34.75 3.07
C TYR A 331 -5.52 -36.00 3.87
N PRO A 332 -4.63 -35.90 4.90
CA PRO A 332 -4.31 -37.04 5.76
C PRO A 332 -5.57 -37.53 6.52
N ASP A 333 -5.72 -38.86 6.63
CA ASP A 333 -6.70 -39.47 7.51
C ASP A 333 -6.14 -39.57 8.93
N PHE A 334 -6.87 -39.03 9.88
CA PHE A 334 -6.52 -39.06 11.32
C PHE A 334 -7.43 -40.00 12.12
N SER A 335 -8.25 -40.82 11.47
CA SER A 335 -9.16 -41.77 12.12
C SER A 335 -8.38 -42.70 13.04
N GLY A 336 -8.80 -42.78 14.32
CA GLY A 336 -8.17 -43.61 15.33
C GLY A 336 -6.79 -43.13 15.86
N GLN A 337 -6.31 -41.98 15.37
CA GLN A 337 -5.03 -41.41 15.85
C GLN A 337 -5.26 -40.43 17.01
N LYS A 338 -4.38 -40.49 18.00
CA LYS A 338 -4.32 -39.55 19.13
C LYS A 338 -3.22 -38.54 18.85
N LEU A 339 -3.58 -37.37 18.33
CA LEU A 339 -2.65 -36.31 17.94
C LEU A 339 -3.02 -34.98 18.62
N ALA A 340 -2.03 -34.15 18.90
CA ALA A 340 -2.30 -32.74 19.18
C ALA A 340 -2.82 -32.04 17.93
N THR A 341 -3.75 -31.08 18.06
CA THR A 341 -4.34 -30.37 16.91
C THR A 341 -3.31 -29.64 16.07
N ARG A 342 -2.22 -29.11 16.68
CA ARG A 342 -1.10 -28.52 15.94
C ARG A 342 -0.37 -29.53 15.03
N ASP A 343 -0.23 -30.80 15.47
CA ASP A 343 0.44 -31.84 14.67
C ASP A 343 -0.44 -32.24 13.46
N SER A 344 -1.76 -32.39 13.67
CA SER A 344 -2.68 -32.66 12.57
C SER A 344 -2.73 -31.46 11.59
N ASN A 345 -2.80 -30.23 12.11
CA ASN A 345 -2.73 -29.02 11.27
C ASN A 345 -1.43 -28.96 10.45
N GLY A 346 -0.28 -29.26 11.09
CA GLY A 346 1.01 -29.28 10.38
C GLY A 346 1.03 -30.26 9.20
N LYS A 347 0.44 -31.45 9.36
CA LYS A 347 0.29 -32.41 8.26
C LYS A 347 -0.65 -31.89 7.18
N ILE A 348 -1.75 -31.22 7.55
CA ILE A 348 -2.73 -30.66 6.60
C ILE A 348 -2.08 -29.54 5.75
N ILE A 349 -1.42 -28.56 6.39
CA ILE A 349 -0.82 -27.44 5.63
C ILE A 349 0.33 -27.92 4.71
N ASN A 350 1.02 -29.00 5.07
CA ASN A 350 2.01 -29.60 4.19
C ASN A 350 1.36 -30.31 2.99
N ALA A 351 0.23 -31.00 3.17
CA ALA A 351 -0.55 -31.55 2.06
C ALA A 351 -1.05 -30.45 1.13
N ILE A 352 -1.56 -29.35 1.69
CA ILE A 352 -1.98 -28.16 0.93
C ILE A 352 -0.80 -27.56 0.15
N SER A 353 0.33 -27.34 0.82
CA SER A 353 1.52 -26.74 0.17
C SER A 353 2.05 -27.56 -1.00
N LYS A 354 1.95 -28.89 -0.92
CA LYS A 354 2.35 -29.79 -2.01
C LYS A 354 1.43 -29.70 -3.22
N ALA A 355 0.12 -29.58 -3.00
CA ALA A 355 -0.89 -29.58 -4.07
C ALA A 355 -1.19 -28.17 -4.61
N VAL A 356 -1.03 -27.12 -3.80
CA VAL A 356 -1.43 -25.73 -4.11
C VAL A 356 -0.20 -24.83 -4.17
N PRO A 357 0.31 -24.51 -5.37
CA PRO A 357 1.52 -23.68 -5.54
C PRO A 357 1.41 -22.29 -4.90
N SER A 358 0.21 -21.71 -4.85
CA SER A 358 -0.05 -20.39 -4.27
C SER A 358 -0.03 -20.35 -2.74
N PHE A 359 -0.05 -21.50 -2.05
CA PHE A 359 -0.08 -21.55 -0.59
C PHE A 359 1.31 -21.34 0.00
N LEU A 360 1.47 -20.34 0.87
CA LEU A 360 2.73 -19.95 1.51
C LEU A 360 2.48 -19.25 2.84
N GLY A 361 3.50 -19.03 3.63
CA GLY A 361 3.36 -18.27 4.88
C GLY A 361 4.43 -18.61 5.92
N GLY A 362 4.12 -18.36 7.18
CA GLY A 362 5.05 -18.62 8.26
C GLY A 362 4.51 -18.25 9.62
N SER A 363 5.36 -18.40 10.62
CA SER A 363 5.09 -18.06 12.01
C SER A 363 5.93 -16.86 12.46
N ALA A 364 5.47 -16.21 13.53
CA ALA A 364 6.26 -15.23 14.26
C ALA A 364 7.28 -15.95 15.17
N ASP A 365 8.36 -16.47 14.55
CA ASP A 365 9.46 -17.21 15.20
C ASP A 365 9.05 -18.52 15.92
N LEU A 366 7.86 -19.03 15.67
CA LEU A 366 7.29 -20.18 16.41
C LEU A 366 7.03 -21.41 15.53
N ALA A 367 7.57 -21.48 14.32
CA ALA A 367 7.29 -22.56 13.37
C ALA A 367 7.53 -23.97 13.93
N PRO A 368 8.61 -24.26 14.69
CA PRO A 368 8.82 -25.59 15.27
C PRO A 368 7.73 -25.95 16.30
N SER A 369 7.28 -25.00 17.12
CA SER A 369 6.26 -25.20 18.15
C SER A 369 4.85 -25.25 17.56
N ASN A 370 4.54 -24.39 16.60
CA ASN A 370 3.26 -24.32 15.90
C ASN A 370 3.09 -25.45 14.87
N LYS A 371 4.18 -26.18 14.54
CA LYS A 371 4.20 -27.20 13.46
C LYS A 371 3.81 -26.63 12.11
N THR A 372 4.30 -25.43 11.78
CA THR A 372 3.90 -24.68 10.57
C THR A 372 5.00 -24.56 9.52
N THR A 373 6.12 -25.26 9.68
CA THR A 373 7.12 -25.38 8.62
C THR A 373 6.54 -26.15 7.44
N LEU A 374 6.62 -25.57 6.25
CA LEU A 374 6.29 -26.25 4.98
C LEU A 374 7.53 -27.02 4.55
N ASN A 375 7.46 -28.36 4.64
CA ASN A 375 8.57 -29.26 4.33
C ASN A 375 8.90 -29.19 2.84
N ASP A 376 10.19 -29.25 2.52
CA ASP A 376 10.71 -29.26 1.13
C ASP A 376 10.28 -28.06 0.27
N ALA A 377 9.71 -27.02 0.90
CA ALA A 377 9.16 -25.86 0.22
C ALA A 377 10.12 -24.65 0.18
N GLY A 378 11.35 -24.79 0.71
CA GLY A 378 12.36 -23.74 0.72
C GLY A 378 11.99 -22.51 1.56
N THR A 379 12.94 -21.58 1.64
CA THR A 379 12.81 -20.31 2.38
C THR A 379 12.64 -19.15 1.41
N PHE A 380 11.76 -18.20 1.73
CA PHE A 380 11.59 -16.96 0.96
C PHE A 380 12.95 -16.21 0.81
N PRO A 381 13.31 -15.63 -0.34
CA PRO A 381 12.43 -15.41 -1.49
C PRO A 381 12.40 -16.56 -2.53
N ASP A 382 13.11 -17.64 -2.33
CA ASP A 382 13.20 -18.76 -3.27
C ASP A 382 12.19 -19.86 -2.96
N GLY A 383 11.56 -19.80 -1.78
CA GLY A 383 10.60 -20.78 -1.30
C GLY A 383 9.41 -20.17 -0.55
N LYS A 384 8.56 -21.06 -0.03
CA LYS A 384 7.25 -20.71 0.53
C LYS A 384 7.27 -20.36 2.03
N ASN A 385 8.32 -20.73 2.78
CA ASN A 385 8.43 -20.41 4.19
C ASN A 385 8.92 -18.98 4.37
N ILE A 386 8.07 -18.11 4.92
CA ILE A 386 8.42 -16.73 5.27
C ILE A 386 8.78 -16.68 6.76
N HIS A 387 10.01 -16.26 7.07
CA HIS A 387 10.46 -16.08 8.43
C HIS A 387 10.22 -14.65 8.88
N PHE A 388 9.14 -14.42 9.64
CA PHE A 388 8.76 -13.08 10.08
C PHE A 388 9.57 -12.58 11.28
N GLY A 389 10.23 -13.49 12.02
CA GLY A 389 10.78 -13.20 13.35
C GLY A 389 9.66 -12.88 14.34
N ILE A 390 9.99 -12.31 15.49
CA ILE A 390 9.02 -11.98 16.55
C ILE A 390 8.30 -10.66 16.14
N ARG A 391 7.34 -10.76 15.19
CA ARG A 391 6.65 -9.62 14.56
C ARG A 391 5.22 -9.99 14.18
N GLU A 392 4.38 -10.34 15.15
CA GLU A 392 3.00 -10.80 14.88
C GLU A 392 2.16 -9.77 14.16
N HIS A 393 2.27 -8.50 14.55
CA HIS A 393 1.47 -7.42 13.99
C HIS A 393 1.81 -7.18 12.50
N ALA A 394 3.09 -7.03 12.18
CA ALA A 394 3.54 -6.88 10.79
C ALA A 394 3.33 -8.16 9.98
N MET A 395 3.56 -9.36 10.54
CA MET A 395 3.30 -10.63 9.87
C MET A 395 1.89 -10.69 9.31
N ALA A 396 0.90 -10.37 10.13
CA ALA A 396 -0.50 -10.40 9.70
C ALA A 396 -0.82 -9.34 8.65
N ALA A 397 -0.30 -8.11 8.79
CA ALA A 397 -0.50 -7.04 7.80
C ALA A 397 0.21 -7.33 6.47
N ILE A 398 1.43 -7.85 6.50
CA ILE A 398 2.19 -8.28 5.32
C ILE A 398 1.42 -9.37 4.57
N ASN A 399 0.92 -10.38 5.28
CA ASN A 399 0.13 -11.45 4.68
C ASN A 399 -1.24 -10.97 4.17
N ASN A 400 -1.84 -9.92 4.74
CA ASN A 400 -3.02 -9.27 4.16
C ASN A 400 -2.74 -8.77 2.74
N ALA A 401 -1.60 -8.10 2.54
CA ALA A 401 -1.21 -7.62 1.21
C ALA A 401 -0.82 -8.77 0.27
N ILE A 402 -0.16 -9.81 0.76
CA ILE A 402 0.14 -11.02 -0.02
C ILE A 402 -1.16 -11.67 -0.52
N ALA A 403 -2.19 -11.78 0.34
CA ALA A 403 -3.51 -12.25 -0.08
C ALA A 403 -4.17 -11.31 -1.11
N ARG A 404 -4.06 -10.00 -0.89
CA ARG A 404 -4.63 -8.98 -1.79
C ARG A 404 -3.90 -8.88 -3.12
N TYR A 405 -2.64 -9.32 -3.18
CA TYR A 405 -1.85 -9.33 -4.41
C TYR A 405 -2.51 -10.14 -5.53
N GLY A 406 -3.21 -11.20 -5.18
CA GLY A 406 -4.07 -11.97 -6.06
C GLY A 406 -3.43 -13.23 -6.67
N LEU A 407 -2.18 -13.55 -6.33
CA LEU A 407 -1.51 -14.80 -6.74
C LEU A 407 -1.34 -15.80 -5.60
N PHE A 408 -1.45 -15.36 -4.34
CA PHE A 408 -1.07 -16.18 -3.20
C PHE A 408 -2.17 -16.30 -2.16
N VAL A 409 -2.13 -17.40 -1.44
CA VAL A 409 -3.02 -17.71 -0.31
C VAL A 409 -2.14 -17.89 0.92
N PRO A 410 -1.94 -16.81 1.71
CA PRO A 410 -0.99 -16.85 2.83
C PRO A 410 -1.62 -17.40 4.11
N PHE A 411 -0.73 -17.86 5.01
CA PHE A 411 -1.06 -18.08 6.41
C PHE A 411 -0.12 -17.33 7.35
N SER A 412 -0.66 -16.94 8.50
CA SER A 412 0.08 -16.39 9.64
C SER A 412 -0.13 -17.26 10.85
N ALA A 413 0.94 -17.63 11.55
CA ALA A 413 0.84 -18.51 12.70
C ALA A 413 1.57 -17.97 13.93
N THR A 414 0.95 -18.18 15.09
CA THR A 414 1.53 -17.88 16.40
C THR A 414 0.81 -18.66 17.49
N PHE A 415 1.24 -18.56 18.75
CA PHE A 415 0.45 -19.04 19.89
C PHE A 415 -0.84 -18.23 20.03
N PHE A 416 -1.89 -18.82 20.62
CA PHE A 416 -3.19 -18.17 20.73
C PHE A 416 -3.12 -16.87 21.52
N ILE A 417 -2.39 -16.83 22.63
CA ILE A 417 -2.22 -15.62 23.45
C ILE A 417 -1.64 -14.45 22.64
N PHE A 418 -0.77 -14.71 21.65
CA PHE A 418 -0.16 -13.68 20.82
C PHE A 418 -1.07 -13.19 19.70
N SER A 419 -2.31 -13.73 19.61
CA SER A 419 -3.36 -13.13 18.78
C SER A 419 -3.63 -11.68 19.16
N ASP A 420 -3.40 -11.28 20.40
CA ASP A 420 -3.55 -9.90 20.87
C ASP A 420 -2.58 -8.94 20.18
N TYR A 421 -1.37 -9.39 19.83
CA TYR A 421 -0.40 -8.57 19.07
C TYR A 421 -0.84 -8.33 17.62
N LEU A 422 -1.45 -9.31 16.95
CA LEU A 422 -1.84 -9.22 15.54
C LEU A 422 -3.31 -8.82 15.31
N LYS A 423 -4.08 -8.64 16.35
CA LYS A 423 -5.53 -8.42 16.34
C LYS A 423 -5.96 -7.29 15.38
N ASN A 424 -5.22 -6.17 15.35
CA ASN A 424 -5.52 -5.05 14.47
C ASN A 424 -5.42 -5.44 12.99
N SER A 425 -4.38 -6.17 12.61
CA SER A 425 -4.21 -6.65 11.25
C SER A 425 -5.22 -7.73 10.87
N ALA A 426 -5.60 -8.59 11.82
CA ALA A 426 -6.67 -9.59 11.61
C ALA A 426 -8.03 -8.90 11.34
N ARG A 427 -8.32 -7.79 12.06
CA ARG A 427 -9.50 -6.96 11.78
C ARG A 427 -9.49 -6.43 10.35
N MET A 428 -8.34 -5.95 9.87
CA MET A 428 -8.22 -5.45 8.50
C MET A 428 -8.41 -6.56 7.46
N ALA A 429 -7.93 -7.78 7.73
CA ALA A 429 -8.22 -8.95 6.89
C ALA A 429 -9.72 -9.21 6.77
N ALA A 430 -10.44 -9.17 7.89
CA ALA A 430 -11.88 -9.38 7.93
C ALA A 430 -12.66 -8.27 7.18
N LEU A 431 -12.30 -7.00 7.40
CA LEU A 431 -12.88 -5.85 6.69
C LEU A 431 -12.74 -5.99 5.17
N MET A 432 -11.58 -6.42 4.70
CA MET A 432 -11.28 -6.60 3.29
C MET A 432 -11.71 -7.96 2.74
N LYS A 433 -12.25 -8.86 3.58
CA LYS A 433 -12.68 -10.23 3.20
C LYS A 433 -11.57 -11.02 2.50
N LEU A 434 -10.35 -10.96 3.03
CA LEU A 434 -9.18 -11.58 2.43
C LEU A 434 -9.13 -13.09 2.68
N LYS A 435 -8.60 -13.83 1.70
CA LYS A 435 -8.26 -15.26 1.85
C LYS A 435 -6.91 -15.38 2.56
N HIS A 436 -6.90 -15.16 3.86
CA HIS A 436 -5.73 -15.23 4.73
C HIS A 436 -6.05 -16.16 5.89
N PHE A 437 -5.24 -17.20 6.09
CA PHE A 437 -5.41 -18.15 7.19
C PHE A 437 -4.64 -17.70 8.41
N PHE A 438 -5.33 -17.62 9.56
CA PHE A 438 -4.73 -17.40 10.87
C PHE A 438 -4.69 -18.74 11.62
N ILE A 439 -3.50 -19.17 12.00
CA ILE A 439 -3.26 -20.44 12.71
C ILE A 439 -2.82 -20.10 14.14
N PHE A 440 -3.72 -20.31 15.08
CA PHE A 440 -3.44 -20.15 16.50
C PHE A 440 -3.29 -21.52 17.14
N THR A 441 -2.19 -21.71 17.83
CA THR A 441 -1.91 -22.98 18.51
C THR A 441 -2.01 -22.86 20.03
N HIS A 442 -1.55 -23.86 20.73
CA HIS A 442 -1.59 -23.95 22.19
C HIS A 442 -0.86 -22.80 22.88
N ASP A 443 -1.28 -22.52 24.08
CA ASP A 443 -0.56 -21.73 25.08
C ASP A 443 0.00 -22.65 26.17
N SER A 444 0.95 -22.14 26.96
CA SER A 444 1.42 -22.86 28.14
C SER A 444 0.39 -22.77 29.27
N ILE A 445 0.38 -23.77 30.11
CA ILE A 445 -0.42 -23.83 31.34
C ILE A 445 0.32 -23.12 32.46
#